data_47d0a9624a7d546fbe6e95b25e563526
#
_entry.id   47d0a9624a7d546fbe6e95b25e563526
#
_cell.length_a   1.000
_cell.length_b   1.000
_cell.length_c   1.000
_cell.angle_alpha   90.00
_cell.angle_beta   90.00
_cell.angle_gamma   90.00
#
_symmetry.space_group_name_H-M   'P 1'
#
loop_
_entity.id
_entity.type
_entity.pdbx_description
1 polymer ?
#
loop_
_entity_poly.entity_id
_entity_poly.type
_entity_poly.pdbx_seq_one_letter_code
_entity_poly.pdbx_strand_id
1 'polypeptide(L)'
;MQLMMLGDLKIVRHNSQHYRVLFNTKTGTFIRMEDKGFPEPFWCENGPELIDLSITNYCTRECEFCYRQSNHQGKHLPFIDIQRILKQAKDAGVLQIALGGGNPNQHPQFVEILRLIRESGIVPSYTTNGLGLTDKILQATSIYCGAMAVSFYPPYDQEYYLKLFKKITSYGIRLNLHVILKQDTIEMMTEWLSEAPKLFDYLNAIIFLNYKPIGGTKNFLVKDSNKLKVFFEAADKCKKVKIGFDSCSMSGIVQWMKNVRPEFLEPCEAARFSAFISEDLKMYPCSFMVGTDFYGDLHTQSLKDIWLTSKAFQNFRNRIKTNHCEGCQFDAVCKGGCQFLNEINMCE
;
A
#
# COMPACT_ATOMS: atom_id res chain seq x y z
N MET A 1 -6.92 1.89 -24.20
CA MET A 1 -5.66 1.43 -23.56
C MET A 1 -4.94 0.49 -24.52
N GLN A 2 -3.64 0.67 -24.70
CA GLN A 2 -2.77 -0.23 -25.47
C GLN A 2 -1.69 -0.80 -24.56
N LEU A 3 -1.40 -2.08 -24.70
CA LEU A 3 -0.40 -2.80 -23.90
C LEU A 3 0.71 -3.32 -24.80
N MET A 4 1.96 -3.11 -24.37
CA MET A 4 3.15 -3.66 -25.00
C MET A 4 4.06 -4.27 -23.93
N MET A 5 4.73 -5.38 -24.26
CA MET A 5 5.74 -6.02 -23.41
C MET A 5 7.11 -5.96 -24.08
N LEU A 6 8.12 -5.54 -23.34
CA LEU A 6 9.53 -5.57 -23.71
C LEU A 6 10.32 -6.30 -22.61
N GLY A 7 10.45 -7.62 -22.71
CA GLY A 7 10.97 -8.43 -21.63
C GLY A 7 10.13 -8.28 -20.36
N ASP A 8 10.76 -7.87 -19.26
CA ASP A 8 10.09 -7.61 -17.98
C ASP A 8 9.39 -6.24 -17.91
N LEU A 9 9.53 -5.40 -18.93
CA LEU A 9 8.92 -4.07 -18.97
C LEU A 9 7.54 -4.13 -19.63
N LYS A 10 6.50 -3.80 -18.87
CA LYS A 10 5.12 -3.63 -19.31
C LYS A 10 4.88 -2.14 -19.56
N ILE A 11 4.50 -1.78 -20.78
CA ILE A 11 4.17 -0.42 -21.17
C ILE A 11 2.68 -0.36 -21.43
N VAL A 12 1.96 0.46 -20.68
CA VAL A 12 0.53 0.69 -20.84
C VAL A 12 0.30 2.11 -21.30
N ARG A 13 -0.30 2.30 -22.48
CA ARG A 13 -0.61 3.61 -23.04
C ARG A 13 -2.09 3.92 -22.91
N HIS A 14 -2.39 5.04 -22.30
CA HIS A 14 -3.73 5.61 -22.11
C HIS A 14 -3.94 6.76 -23.11
N ASN A 15 -4.31 6.41 -24.36
CA ASN A 15 -4.37 7.39 -25.47
C ASN A 15 -5.37 8.54 -25.20
N SER A 16 -6.53 8.24 -24.59
CA SER A 16 -7.56 9.26 -24.28
C SER A 16 -7.15 10.25 -23.20
N GLN A 17 -6.19 9.86 -22.36
CA GLN A 17 -5.69 10.68 -21.25
C GLN A 17 -4.24 11.17 -21.46
N HIS A 18 -3.64 10.89 -22.63
CA HIS A 18 -2.32 11.36 -23.01
C HIS A 18 -1.19 11.02 -22.05
N TYR A 19 -1.22 9.82 -21.46
CA TYR A 19 -0.12 9.33 -20.63
C TYR A 19 0.17 7.85 -20.86
N ARG A 20 1.31 7.42 -20.36
CA ARG A 20 1.74 6.02 -20.36
C ARG A 20 2.30 5.62 -19.00
N VAL A 21 2.16 4.35 -18.68
CA VAL A 21 2.79 3.73 -17.52
C VAL A 21 3.90 2.81 -18.00
N LEU A 22 5.08 2.95 -17.43
CA LEU A 22 6.19 2.03 -17.55
C LEU A 22 6.27 1.21 -16.26
N PHE A 23 6.01 -0.07 -16.35
CA PHE A 23 6.02 -0.96 -15.19
C PHE A 23 6.94 -2.14 -15.40
N ASN A 24 8.00 -2.25 -14.61
CA ASN A 24 8.88 -3.42 -14.62
C ASN A 24 8.33 -4.50 -13.70
N THR A 25 7.86 -5.60 -14.28
CA THR A 25 7.18 -6.70 -13.56
C THR A 25 8.11 -7.50 -12.63
N LYS A 26 9.43 -7.33 -12.76
CA LYS A 26 10.44 -8.00 -11.95
C LYS A 26 10.97 -7.09 -10.82
N THR A 27 11.21 -5.82 -11.13
CA THR A 27 11.79 -4.87 -10.17
C THR A 27 10.73 -4.10 -9.40
N GLY A 28 9.49 -4.03 -9.90
CA GLY A 28 8.42 -3.19 -9.36
C GLY A 28 8.59 -1.71 -9.68
N THR A 29 9.56 -1.33 -10.52
CA THR A 29 9.73 0.06 -10.95
C THR A 29 8.50 0.50 -11.72
N PHE A 30 7.89 1.57 -11.26
CA PHE A 30 6.67 2.14 -11.78
C PHE A 30 6.87 3.61 -12.10
N ILE A 31 6.55 4.04 -13.31
CA ILE A 31 6.70 5.42 -13.76
C ILE A 31 5.47 5.79 -14.58
N ARG A 32 4.72 6.83 -14.19
CA ARG A 32 3.75 7.51 -15.03
C ARG A 32 4.45 8.62 -15.79
N MET A 33 4.12 8.77 -17.05
CA MET A 33 4.68 9.78 -17.93
C MET A 33 3.56 10.35 -18.80
N GLU A 34 3.32 11.63 -18.68
CA GLU A 34 2.43 12.37 -19.58
C GLU A 34 3.06 12.55 -20.96
N ASP A 35 2.24 12.73 -21.98
CA ASP A 35 2.69 13.15 -23.30
C ASP A 35 3.04 14.65 -23.27
N LYS A 36 4.04 15.07 -24.04
CA LYS A 36 4.51 16.46 -24.06
C LYS A 36 3.35 17.46 -24.30
N GLY A 37 3.19 18.40 -23.39
CA GLY A 37 2.16 19.44 -23.46
C GLY A 37 0.83 19.08 -22.80
N PHE A 38 0.74 17.89 -22.18
CA PHE A 38 -0.42 17.49 -21.39
C PHE A 38 -0.07 17.45 -19.90
N PRO A 39 -1.03 17.77 -19.01
CA PRO A 39 -0.82 17.64 -17.58
C PRO A 39 -0.81 16.17 -17.15
N GLU A 40 -0.25 15.89 -15.99
CA GLU A 40 -0.40 14.59 -15.33
C GLU A 40 -1.90 14.26 -15.15
N PRO A 41 -2.34 13.01 -15.45
CA PRO A 41 -3.74 12.65 -15.31
C PRO A 41 -4.15 12.71 -13.84
N PHE A 42 -5.31 13.29 -13.56
CA PHE A 42 -5.81 13.34 -12.19
C PHE A 42 -6.19 11.96 -11.66
N TRP A 43 -6.68 11.05 -12.52
CA TRP A 43 -7.02 9.66 -12.22
C TRP A 43 -7.02 8.81 -13.48
N CYS A 44 -6.94 7.49 -13.35
CA CYS A 44 -7.00 6.57 -14.48
C CYS A 44 -8.46 6.23 -14.81
N GLU A 45 -8.95 6.64 -15.99
CA GLU A 45 -10.33 6.38 -16.44
C GLU A 45 -10.60 4.91 -16.82
N ASN A 46 -9.56 4.11 -17.07
CA ASN A 46 -9.75 2.71 -17.45
C ASN A 46 -10.03 1.80 -16.25
N GLY A 47 -9.48 2.12 -15.09
CA GLY A 47 -9.56 1.34 -13.86
C GLY A 47 -8.42 1.68 -12.90
N PRO A 48 -8.39 1.14 -11.70
CA PRO A 48 -7.24 1.29 -10.79
C PRO A 48 -6.00 0.60 -11.38
N GLU A 49 -4.84 1.19 -11.21
CA GLU A 49 -3.53 0.61 -11.56
C GLU A 49 -3.05 -0.37 -10.50
N LEU A 50 -3.45 -0.12 -9.25
CA LEU A 50 -3.21 -0.97 -8.08
C LEU A 50 -4.54 -1.31 -7.38
N ILE A 51 -4.70 -2.56 -6.98
CA ILE A 51 -5.76 -3.00 -6.07
C ILE A 51 -5.13 -3.54 -4.79
N ASP A 52 -5.51 -2.95 -3.65
CA ASP A 52 -5.33 -3.58 -2.36
C ASP A 52 -6.47 -4.57 -2.15
N LEU A 53 -6.17 -5.87 -2.13
CA LEU A 53 -7.17 -6.94 -2.03
C LEU A 53 -7.07 -7.64 -0.68
N SER A 54 -8.12 -7.50 0.14
CA SER A 54 -8.29 -8.30 1.34
C SER A 54 -8.79 -9.69 0.97
N ILE A 55 -7.89 -10.67 0.91
CA ILE A 55 -8.28 -12.06 0.65
C ILE A 55 -8.77 -12.79 1.90
N THR A 56 -8.60 -12.17 3.06
CA THR A 56 -9.02 -12.73 4.34
C THR A 56 -9.09 -11.65 5.41
N ASN A 57 -10.01 -11.78 6.36
CA ASN A 57 -9.96 -11.05 7.63
C ASN A 57 -9.52 -11.97 8.80
N TYR A 58 -9.08 -13.18 8.50
CA TYR A 58 -8.51 -14.10 9.49
C TYR A 58 -7.08 -13.69 9.86
N CYS A 59 -6.79 -13.61 11.16
CA CYS A 59 -5.46 -13.35 11.69
C CYS A 59 -5.32 -13.93 13.10
N THR A 60 -4.21 -14.62 13.37
CA THR A 60 -3.92 -15.20 14.69
C THR A 60 -3.23 -14.26 15.66
N ARG A 61 -2.97 -12.99 15.26
CA ARG A 61 -2.19 -12.04 16.06
C ARG A 61 -3.04 -11.10 16.93
N GLU A 62 -4.21 -10.70 16.49
CA GLU A 62 -5.17 -9.85 17.24
C GLU A 62 -4.55 -8.56 17.84
N CYS A 63 -3.90 -7.74 17.00
CA CYS A 63 -3.22 -6.53 17.46
C CYS A 63 -4.21 -5.45 17.92
N GLU A 64 -3.97 -4.80 19.08
CA GLU A 64 -4.80 -3.69 19.61
C GLU A 64 -4.96 -2.50 18.65
N PHE A 65 -3.97 -2.29 17.76
CA PHE A 65 -3.95 -1.21 16.78
C PHE A 65 -4.44 -1.64 15.39
N CYS A 66 -5.07 -2.82 15.27
CA CYS A 66 -5.49 -3.33 13.97
C CYS A 66 -6.72 -2.60 13.45
N TYR A 67 -6.54 -1.79 12.39
CA TYR A 67 -7.66 -1.07 11.77
C TYR A 67 -8.71 -1.98 11.13
N ARG A 68 -8.34 -3.24 10.82
CA ARG A 68 -9.24 -4.26 10.28
C ARG A 68 -9.95 -5.07 11.36
N GLN A 69 -9.54 -4.96 12.63
CA GLN A 69 -10.01 -5.79 13.74
C GLN A 69 -9.96 -7.29 13.42
N SER A 70 -8.93 -7.67 12.66
CA SER A 70 -8.73 -9.04 12.20
C SER A 70 -8.42 -9.97 13.37
N ASN A 71 -9.07 -11.12 13.40
CA ASN A 71 -8.96 -12.11 14.46
C ASN A 71 -9.12 -13.55 13.91
N HIS A 72 -9.09 -14.55 14.79
CA HIS A 72 -9.21 -15.97 14.43
C HIS A 72 -10.63 -16.40 13.99
N GLN A 73 -11.64 -15.51 14.04
CA GLN A 73 -12.99 -15.73 13.52
C GLN A 73 -13.19 -15.08 12.14
N GLY A 74 -12.16 -14.41 11.63
CA GLY A 74 -12.19 -13.73 10.33
C GLY A 74 -12.48 -14.69 9.17
N LYS A 75 -13.13 -14.18 8.13
CA LYS A 75 -13.52 -14.95 6.95
C LYS A 75 -12.45 -14.89 5.86
N HIS A 76 -12.43 -15.91 5.03
CA HIS A 76 -11.63 -15.93 3.79
C HIS A 76 -12.53 -15.58 2.60
N LEU A 77 -11.99 -14.79 1.67
CA LEU A 77 -12.64 -14.54 0.39
C LEU A 77 -12.61 -15.84 -0.43
N PRO A 78 -13.78 -16.35 -0.92
CA PRO A 78 -13.82 -17.57 -1.70
C PRO A 78 -12.95 -17.49 -2.96
N PHE A 79 -12.28 -18.60 -3.31
CA PHE A 79 -11.37 -18.64 -4.46
C PHE A 79 -12.07 -18.30 -5.79
N ILE A 80 -13.31 -18.70 -5.95
CA ILE A 80 -14.13 -18.39 -7.14
C ILE A 80 -14.37 -16.87 -7.28
N ASP A 81 -14.53 -16.15 -6.18
CA ASP A 81 -14.70 -14.71 -6.18
C ASP A 81 -13.37 -14.01 -6.52
N ILE A 82 -12.24 -14.56 -6.04
CA ILE A 82 -10.91 -14.08 -6.43
C ILE A 82 -10.72 -14.24 -7.95
N GLN A 83 -11.09 -15.37 -8.54
CA GLN A 83 -11.03 -15.57 -9.99
C GLN A 83 -11.87 -14.53 -10.75
N ARG A 84 -13.08 -14.25 -10.24
CA ARG A 84 -13.97 -13.24 -10.82
C ARG A 84 -13.38 -11.83 -10.75
N ILE A 85 -12.81 -11.46 -9.60
CA ILE A 85 -12.13 -10.15 -9.43
C ILE A 85 -10.95 -10.05 -10.37
N LEU A 86 -10.10 -11.08 -10.48
CA LEU A 86 -8.92 -11.06 -11.34
C LEU A 86 -9.24 -10.90 -12.82
N LYS A 87 -10.32 -11.53 -13.30
CA LYS A 87 -10.79 -11.33 -14.67
C LYS A 87 -11.15 -9.86 -14.90
N GLN A 88 -11.93 -9.25 -14.01
CA GLN A 88 -12.32 -7.84 -14.11
C GLN A 88 -11.11 -6.89 -13.95
N ALA A 89 -10.19 -7.19 -13.04
CA ALA A 89 -8.98 -6.42 -12.82
C ALA A 89 -8.08 -6.41 -14.07
N LYS A 90 -7.92 -7.56 -14.72
CA LYS A 90 -7.19 -7.67 -15.99
C LYS A 90 -7.83 -6.83 -17.09
N ASP A 91 -9.16 -6.90 -17.23
CA ASP A 91 -9.91 -6.12 -18.23
C ASP A 91 -9.84 -4.61 -17.95
N ALA A 92 -9.76 -4.21 -16.69
CA ALA A 92 -9.57 -2.82 -16.26
C ALA A 92 -8.13 -2.31 -16.39
N GLY A 93 -7.16 -3.18 -16.69
CA GLY A 93 -5.75 -2.80 -16.86
C GLY A 93 -4.95 -2.72 -15.58
N VAL A 94 -5.40 -3.35 -14.50
CA VAL A 94 -4.67 -3.43 -13.23
C VAL A 94 -3.29 -4.03 -13.44
N LEU A 95 -2.27 -3.41 -12.85
CA LEU A 95 -0.87 -3.81 -12.97
C LEU A 95 -0.39 -4.62 -11.77
N GLN A 96 -0.87 -4.26 -10.59
CA GLN A 96 -0.45 -4.83 -9.32
C GLN A 96 -1.64 -5.14 -8.42
N ILE A 97 -1.51 -6.20 -7.64
CA ILE A 97 -2.41 -6.51 -6.53
C ILE A 97 -1.57 -6.69 -5.27
N ALA A 98 -1.85 -5.84 -4.26
CA ALA A 98 -1.28 -5.98 -2.92
C ALA A 98 -2.27 -6.78 -2.06
N LEU A 99 -1.87 -7.98 -1.65
CA LEU A 99 -2.70 -8.84 -0.81
C LEU A 99 -2.55 -8.46 0.66
N GLY A 100 -3.69 -8.26 1.29
CA GLY A 100 -3.79 -7.87 2.69
C GLY A 100 -5.04 -8.42 3.36
N GLY A 101 -5.52 -7.67 4.34
CA GLY A 101 -6.69 -7.99 5.16
C GLY A 101 -6.29 -8.34 6.58
N GLY A 102 -6.42 -9.60 6.99
CA GLY A 102 -5.83 -10.16 8.21
C GLY A 102 -4.36 -10.53 7.97
N ASN A 103 -4.02 -11.82 8.04
CA ASN A 103 -2.70 -12.28 7.61
C ASN A 103 -2.85 -13.10 6.32
N PRO A 104 -2.54 -12.54 5.13
CA PRO A 104 -2.93 -13.14 3.85
C PRO A 104 -2.33 -14.53 3.61
N ASN A 105 -1.12 -14.80 4.11
CA ASN A 105 -0.51 -16.13 3.99
C ASN A 105 -1.16 -17.21 4.87
N GLN A 106 -2.14 -16.85 5.68
CA GLN A 106 -3.00 -17.79 6.41
C GLN A 106 -4.28 -18.16 5.64
N HIS A 107 -4.49 -17.60 4.44
CA HIS A 107 -5.55 -18.06 3.55
C HIS A 107 -5.25 -19.50 3.08
N PRO A 108 -6.20 -20.47 3.15
CA PRO A 108 -5.94 -21.87 2.83
C PRO A 108 -5.39 -22.11 1.42
N GLN A 109 -5.78 -21.28 0.44
CA GLN A 109 -5.36 -21.38 -0.96
C GLN A 109 -4.37 -20.27 -1.36
N PHE A 110 -3.56 -19.78 -0.40
CA PHE A 110 -2.69 -18.62 -0.62
C PHE A 110 -1.71 -18.82 -1.79
N VAL A 111 -1.07 -19.98 -1.89
CA VAL A 111 -0.11 -20.29 -2.96
C VAL A 111 -0.79 -20.29 -4.34
N GLU A 112 -1.96 -20.88 -4.42
CA GLU A 112 -2.78 -20.92 -5.64
C GLU A 112 -3.22 -19.53 -6.08
N ILE A 113 -3.54 -18.65 -5.10
CA ILE A 113 -3.90 -17.25 -5.35
C ILE A 113 -2.71 -16.49 -5.94
N LEU A 114 -1.50 -16.61 -5.36
CA LEU A 114 -0.30 -15.96 -5.88
C LEU A 114 -0.05 -16.37 -7.34
N ARG A 115 -0.13 -17.67 -7.63
CA ARG A 115 0.04 -18.22 -8.99
C ARG A 115 -1.00 -17.63 -9.94
N LEU A 116 -2.27 -17.66 -9.57
CA LEU A 116 -3.38 -17.19 -10.40
C LEU A 116 -3.25 -15.70 -10.76
N ILE A 117 -2.87 -14.85 -9.78
CA ILE A 117 -2.64 -13.43 -10.03
C ILE A 117 -1.53 -13.25 -11.06
N ARG A 118 -0.40 -13.96 -10.88
CA ARG A 118 0.74 -13.85 -11.79
C ARG A 118 0.41 -14.34 -13.20
N GLU A 119 -0.30 -15.45 -13.32
CA GLU A 119 -0.78 -16.00 -14.59
C GLU A 119 -1.78 -15.08 -15.31
N SER A 120 -2.50 -14.25 -14.56
CA SER A 120 -3.39 -13.21 -15.13
C SER A 120 -2.60 -12.01 -15.71
N GLY A 121 -1.27 -12.00 -15.61
CA GLY A 121 -0.40 -10.90 -16.07
C GLY A 121 -0.35 -9.71 -15.08
N ILE A 122 -0.81 -9.91 -13.85
CA ILE A 122 -0.78 -8.93 -12.76
C ILE A 122 0.33 -9.35 -11.79
N VAL A 123 1.03 -8.39 -11.18
CA VAL A 123 2.10 -8.69 -10.22
C VAL A 123 1.55 -8.69 -8.80
N PRO A 124 1.57 -9.84 -8.09
CA PRO A 124 1.19 -9.87 -6.69
C PRO A 124 2.31 -9.37 -5.78
N SER A 125 1.92 -8.72 -4.70
CA SER A 125 2.73 -8.48 -3.51
C SER A 125 1.85 -8.73 -2.28
N TYR A 126 2.45 -8.85 -1.10
CA TYR A 126 1.67 -8.98 0.12
C TYR A 126 2.43 -8.49 1.35
N THR A 127 1.65 -8.16 2.38
CA THR A 127 2.18 -7.85 3.71
C THR A 127 1.75 -8.93 4.69
N THR A 128 2.70 -9.44 5.48
CA THR A 128 2.47 -10.48 6.49
C THR A 128 2.96 -10.04 7.86
N ASN A 129 2.39 -10.59 8.91
CA ASN A 129 2.92 -10.45 10.27
C ASN A 129 4.08 -11.44 10.59
N GLY A 130 4.51 -12.23 9.59
CA GLY A 130 5.58 -13.21 9.71
C GLY A 130 5.15 -14.59 10.20
N LEU A 131 3.94 -14.74 10.76
CA LEU A 131 3.45 -16.02 11.25
C LEU A 131 2.95 -16.92 10.12
N GLY A 132 3.24 -18.21 10.21
CA GLY A 132 2.76 -19.20 9.23
C GLY A 132 3.50 -19.22 7.89
N LEU A 133 4.68 -18.57 7.78
CA LEU A 133 5.53 -18.61 6.60
C LEU A 133 6.25 -19.95 6.48
N THR A 134 5.64 -20.89 5.75
CA THR A 134 6.24 -22.19 5.41
C THR A 134 7.21 -22.07 4.23
N ASP A 135 8.07 -23.05 4.04
CA ASP A 135 9.00 -23.11 2.91
C ASP A 135 8.24 -23.14 1.57
N LYS A 136 7.10 -23.83 1.49
CA LYS A 136 6.19 -23.85 0.32
C LYS A 136 5.73 -22.43 -0.03
N ILE A 137 5.33 -21.63 0.98
CA ILE A 137 4.89 -20.24 0.78
C ILE A 137 6.05 -19.37 0.32
N LEU A 138 7.24 -19.49 0.95
CA LEU A 138 8.41 -18.71 0.57
C LEU A 138 8.88 -19.04 -0.86
N GLN A 139 8.86 -20.31 -1.25
CA GLN A 139 9.15 -20.73 -2.61
C GLN A 139 8.15 -20.12 -3.62
N ALA A 140 6.86 -20.19 -3.34
CA ALA A 140 5.83 -19.58 -4.19
C ALA A 140 6.01 -18.06 -4.28
N THR A 141 6.33 -17.40 -3.16
CA THR A 141 6.60 -15.96 -3.10
C THR A 141 7.77 -15.59 -4.01
N SER A 142 8.88 -16.32 -3.97
CA SER A 142 10.05 -16.05 -4.81
C SER A 142 9.76 -16.20 -6.30
N ILE A 143 8.82 -17.06 -6.69
CA ILE A 143 8.45 -17.31 -8.09
C ILE A 143 7.44 -16.28 -8.60
N TYR A 144 6.42 -15.96 -7.81
CA TYR A 144 5.24 -15.22 -8.28
C TYR A 144 5.22 -13.77 -7.87
N CYS A 145 5.76 -13.40 -6.71
CA CYS A 145 5.66 -12.05 -6.18
C CYS A 145 6.75 -11.10 -6.70
N GLY A 146 6.42 -9.82 -6.83
CA GLY A 146 7.40 -8.76 -7.09
C GLY A 146 8.19 -8.41 -5.83
N ALA A 147 7.52 -8.40 -4.68
CA ALA A 147 8.08 -8.17 -3.35
C ALA A 147 7.14 -8.71 -2.27
N MET A 148 7.64 -8.85 -1.05
CA MET A 148 6.80 -9.01 0.14
C MET A 148 7.23 -8.04 1.23
N ALA A 149 6.31 -7.73 2.14
CA ALA A 149 6.61 -6.97 3.33
C ALA A 149 6.30 -7.78 4.59
N VAL A 150 7.14 -7.59 5.61
CA VAL A 150 6.89 -8.07 6.96
C VAL A 150 6.54 -6.87 7.84
N SER A 151 5.44 -6.97 8.58
CA SER A 151 5.08 -5.96 9.57
C SER A 151 5.91 -6.11 10.83
N PHE A 152 6.45 -4.99 11.32
CA PHE A 152 7.21 -4.94 12.55
C PHE A 152 6.28 -4.66 13.72
N TYR A 153 6.07 -5.67 14.57
CA TYR A 153 5.10 -5.64 15.65
C TYR A 153 5.70 -6.00 17.01
N PRO A 154 5.07 -5.55 18.13
CA PRO A 154 5.49 -5.96 19.46
C PRO A 154 5.64 -7.48 19.57
N PRO A 155 6.58 -8.00 20.37
CA PRO A 155 7.47 -7.29 21.30
C PRO A 155 8.68 -6.63 20.66
N TYR A 156 8.74 -6.43 19.34
CA TYR A 156 9.85 -5.83 18.59
C TYR A 156 11.19 -6.56 18.77
N ASP A 157 11.13 -7.87 18.89
CA ASP A 157 12.30 -8.74 19.11
C ASP A 157 13.21 -8.76 17.89
N GLN A 158 14.34 -8.07 17.98
CA GLN A 158 15.31 -7.95 16.90
C GLN A 158 15.90 -9.30 16.49
N GLU A 159 16.12 -10.22 17.42
CA GLU A 159 16.69 -11.54 17.13
C GLU A 159 15.72 -12.40 16.33
N TYR A 160 14.44 -12.38 16.72
CA TYR A 160 13.36 -13.02 15.96
C TYR A 160 13.30 -12.50 14.53
N TYR A 161 13.24 -11.17 14.36
CA TYR A 161 13.17 -10.58 13.03
C TYR A 161 14.42 -10.82 12.19
N LEU A 162 15.61 -10.81 12.80
CA LEU A 162 16.85 -11.13 12.09
C LEU A 162 16.85 -12.56 11.55
N LYS A 163 16.40 -13.56 12.35
CA LYS A 163 16.24 -14.94 11.90
C LYS A 163 15.22 -15.06 10.78
N LEU A 164 14.08 -14.39 10.93
CA LEU A 164 13.00 -14.38 9.94
C LEU A 164 13.48 -13.77 8.61
N PHE A 165 14.16 -12.63 8.64
CA PHE A 165 14.66 -11.94 7.45
C PHE A 165 15.73 -12.76 6.72
N LYS A 166 16.66 -13.36 7.45
CA LYS A 166 17.63 -14.31 6.88
C LYS A 166 16.94 -15.46 6.15
N LYS A 167 15.91 -16.05 6.77
CA LYS A 167 15.13 -17.11 6.13
C LYS A 167 14.44 -16.62 4.85
N ILE A 168 13.74 -15.49 4.89
CA ILE A 168 13.02 -14.96 3.73
C ILE A 168 13.98 -14.63 2.58
N THR A 169 15.06 -13.92 2.86
CA THR A 169 16.02 -13.48 1.84
C THR A 169 16.84 -14.63 1.26
N SER A 170 16.99 -15.75 1.96
CA SER A 170 17.64 -16.95 1.41
C SER A 170 16.89 -17.56 0.22
N TYR A 171 15.59 -17.24 0.05
CA TYR A 171 14.80 -17.59 -1.13
C TYR A 171 14.92 -16.59 -2.29
N GLY A 172 15.80 -15.58 -2.19
CA GLY A 172 15.92 -14.51 -3.18
C GLY A 172 14.77 -13.50 -3.19
N ILE A 173 13.94 -13.49 -2.13
CA ILE A 173 12.78 -12.62 -2.02
C ILE A 173 13.24 -11.20 -1.69
N ARG A 174 12.70 -10.21 -2.42
CA ARG A 174 12.84 -8.80 -2.08
C ARG A 174 11.96 -8.47 -0.89
N LEU A 175 12.58 -8.21 0.26
CA LEU A 175 11.91 -8.00 1.53
C LEU A 175 11.84 -6.52 1.89
N ASN A 176 10.63 -6.03 2.16
CA ASN A 176 10.40 -4.73 2.81
C ASN A 176 9.97 -4.92 4.26
N LEU A 177 10.27 -3.95 5.10
CA LEU A 177 9.76 -3.86 6.47
C LEU A 177 8.67 -2.80 6.51
N HIS A 178 7.48 -3.16 6.99
CA HIS A 178 6.41 -2.20 7.25
C HIS A 178 6.38 -1.85 8.74
N VAL A 179 6.50 -0.58 9.04
CA VAL A 179 6.47 -0.05 10.41
C VAL A 179 5.35 0.96 10.54
N ILE A 180 4.44 0.71 11.46
CA ILE A 180 3.42 1.71 11.79
C ILE A 180 4.07 2.79 12.64
N LEU A 181 4.00 4.03 12.18
CA LEU A 181 4.49 5.21 12.91
C LEU A 181 3.48 5.59 13.98
N LYS A 182 3.77 5.25 15.23
CA LYS A 182 2.92 5.43 16.39
C LYS A 182 3.75 5.72 17.65
N GLN A 183 3.09 6.10 18.75
CA GLN A 183 3.74 6.60 19.98
C GLN A 183 4.86 5.68 20.52
N ASP A 184 4.68 4.36 20.45
CA ASP A 184 5.66 3.38 20.97
C ASP A 184 6.73 2.97 19.93
N THR A 185 6.65 3.42 18.68
CA THR A 185 7.64 3.09 17.65
C THR A 185 8.47 4.28 17.20
N ILE A 186 7.97 5.51 17.36
CA ILE A 186 8.63 6.68 16.75
C ILE A 186 10.04 6.92 17.27
N GLU A 187 10.26 6.84 18.58
CA GLU A 187 11.58 7.08 19.19
C GLU A 187 12.55 5.95 18.82
N MET A 188 12.12 4.70 18.99
CA MET A 188 12.90 3.53 18.63
C MET A 188 13.30 3.56 17.14
N MET A 189 12.39 3.91 16.24
CA MET A 189 12.71 3.97 14.82
C MET A 189 13.60 5.15 14.46
N THR A 190 13.47 6.28 15.16
CA THR A 190 14.39 7.42 15.02
C THR A 190 15.83 7.02 15.36
N GLU A 191 16.01 6.30 16.45
CA GLU A 191 17.29 5.74 16.87
C GLU A 191 17.83 4.74 15.83
N TRP A 192 17.01 3.78 15.41
CA TRP A 192 17.41 2.78 14.41
C TRP A 192 17.81 3.37 13.05
N LEU A 193 17.14 4.44 12.62
CA LEU A 193 17.52 5.14 11.39
C LEU A 193 18.92 5.77 11.46
N SER A 194 19.36 6.12 12.67
CA SER A 194 20.70 6.66 12.94
C SER A 194 21.75 5.57 13.13
N GLU A 195 21.41 4.52 13.87
CA GLU A 195 22.33 3.42 14.25
C GLU A 195 22.48 2.35 13.17
N ALA A 196 21.49 2.23 12.30
CA ALA A 196 21.44 1.26 11.21
C ALA A 196 21.72 -0.20 11.67
N PRO A 197 20.84 -0.81 12.48
CA PRO A 197 21.06 -2.14 13.03
C PRO A 197 21.22 -3.21 11.93
N LYS A 198 21.91 -4.31 12.26
CA LYS A 198 22.25 -5.39 11.30
C LYS A 198 21.07 -5.96 10.51
N LEU A 199 19.85 -5.89 11.06
CA LEU A 199 18.68 -6.35 10.35
C LEU A 199 18.39 -5.56 9.06
N PHE A 200 18.89 -4.31 8.94
CA PHE A 200 18.76 -3.50 7.72
C PHE A 200 19.51 -4.10 6.53
N ASP A 201 20.53 -4.90 6.74
CA ASP A 201 21.30 -5.56 5.67
C ASP A 201 20.46 -6.54 4.85
N TYR A 202 19.31 -7.00 5.39
CA TYR A 202 18.39 -7.92 4.72
C TYR A 202 17.20 -7.23 4.05
N LEU A 203 17.07 -5.91 4.20
CA LEU A 203 15.92 -5.17 3.71
C LEU A 203 16.20 -4.48 2.37
N ASN A 204 15.23 -4.56 1.47
CA ASN A 204 15.20 -3.70 0.30
C ASN A 204 14.76 -2.28 0.67
N ALA A 205 13.76 -2.15 1.56
CA ALA A 205 13.26 -0.86 2.04
C ALA A 205 12.57 -1.00 3.40
N ILE A 206 12.50 0.10 4.14
CA ILE A 206 11.58 0.28 5.26
C ILE A 206 10.48 1.23 4.82
N ILE A 207 9.22 0.81 4.96
CA ILE A 207 8.05 1.62 4.62
C ILE A 207 7.35 2.01 5.91
N PHE A 208 7.34 3.29 6.21
CA PHE A 208 6.60 3.84 7.34
C PHE A 208 5.15 4.10 6.97
N LEU A 209 4.26 3.56 7.76
CA LEU A 209 2.82 3.70 7.60
C LEU A 209 2.31 4.62 8.69
N ASN A 210 1.72 5.75 8.34
CA ASN A 210 1.11 6.64 9.31
C ASN A 210 0.01 5.89 10.09
N TYR A 211 -0.01 6.00 11.41
CA TYR A 211 -1.05 5.35 12.22
C TYR A 211 -2.43 5.98 11.95
N LYS A 212 -3.45 5.14 11.88
CA LYS A 212 -4.84 5.54 11.69
C LYS A 212 -5.66 5.09 12.90
N PRO A 213 -6.29 6.00 13.66
CA PRO A 213 -7.04 5.68 14.87
C PRO A 213 -8.43 5.10 14.54
N ILE A 214 -8.46 3.99 13.78
CA ILE A 214 -9.67 3.28 13.39
C ILE A 214 -9.61 1.86 13.93
N GLY A 215 -10.74 1.36 14.43
CA GLY A 215 -10.91 -0.05 14.83
C GLY A 215 -10.19 -0.46 16.11
N GLY A 216 -9.20 0.30 16.56
CA GLY A 216 -8.45 0.02 17.77
C GLY A 216 -9.11 0.53 19.04
N THR A 217 -8.79 -0.09 20.20
CA THR A 217 -9.28 0.31 21.52
C THR A 217 -8.49 1.47 22.10
N LYS A 218 -7.28 1.71 21.62
CA LYS A 218 -6.37 2.77 22.08
C LYS A 218 -5.95 3.66 20.92
N ASN A 219 -5.79 4.96 21.18
CA ASN A 219 -5.23 5.88 20.21
C ASN A 219 -3.70 5.98 20.40
N PHE A 220 -2.96 5.50 19.42
CA PHE A 220 -1.50 5.53 19.38
C PHE A 220 -0.95 6.66 18.50
N LEU A 221 -1.79 7.61 18.09
CA LEU A 221 -1.40 8.71 17.20
C LEU A 221 -0.31 9.58 17.84
N VAL A 222 0.78 9.81 17.12
CA VAL A 222 1.84 10.72 17.53
C VAL A 222 1.36 12.16 17.32
N LYS A 223 1.19 12.91 18.42
CA LYS A 223 0.78 14.30 18.39
C LYS A 223 1.94 15.28 18.68
N ASP A 224 3.07 14.77 19.11
CA ASP A 224 4.26 15.57 19.41
C ASP A 224 4.98 15.94 18.13
N SER A 225 4.83 17.19 17.71
CA SER A 225 5.42 17.77 16.50
C SER A 225 6.95 17.68 16.50
N ASN A 226 7.60 17.80 17.68
CA ASN A 226 9.05 17.68 17.77
C ASN A 226 9.52 16.26 17.52
N LYS A 227 8.84 15.25 18.06
CA LYS A 227 9.14 13.85 17.80
C LYS A 227 8.97 13.51 16.33
N LEU A 228 7.89 13.97 15.69
CA LEU A 228 7.67 13.82 14.25
C LEU A 228 8.79 14.47 13.45
N LYS A 229 9.12 15.72 13.73
CA LYS A 229 10.22 16.44 13.06
C LYS A 229 11.55 15.68 13.15
N VAL A 230 11.97 15.28 14.34
CA VAL A 230 13.23 14.55 14.56
C VAL A 230 13.24 13.23 13.81
N PHE A 231 12.11 12.51 13.78
CA PHE A 231 11.95 11.27 13.03
C PHE A 231 12.08 11.50 11.51
N PHE A 232 11.36 12.47 10.93
CA PHE A 232 11.44 12.73 9.48
C PHE A 232 12.81 13.23 9.06
N GLU A 233 13.48 14.04 9.89
CA GLU A 233 14.87 14.47 9.64
C GLU A 233 15.87 13.30 9.70
N ALA A 234 15.66 12.31 10.59
CA ALA A 234 16.46 11.08 10.64
C ALA A 234 16.21 10.22 9.40
N ALA A 235 14.95 10.07 8.98
CA ALA A 235 14.58 9.33 7.78
C ALA A 235 15.19 9.95 6.51
N ASP A 236 15.18 11.28 6.40
CA ASP A 236 15.76 12.04 5.28
C ASP A 236 17.28 11.87 5.16
N LYS A 237 17.96 11.62 6.28
CA LYS A 237 19.42 11.43 6.35
C LYS A 237 19.84 9.95 6.19
N CYS A 238 18.93 9.00 6.39
CA CYS A 238 19.27 7.58 6.35
C CYS A 238 19.66 7.15 4.93
N LYS A 239 20.88 6.57 4.80
CA LYS A 239 21.41 6.06 3.51
C LYS A 239 21.66 4.55 3.51
N LYS A 240 21.49 3.90 4.65
CA LYS A 240 21.80 2.47 4.82
C LYS A 240 20.74 1.58 4.15
N VAL A 241 19.50 2.01 4.16
CA VAL A 241 18.36 1.31 3.57
C VAL A 241 17.45 2.33 2.89
N LYS A 242 16.71 1.91 1.88
CA LYS A 242 15.72 2.79 1.23
C LYS A 242 14.57 3.06 2.20
N ILE A 243 14.18 4.31 2.32
CA ILE A 243 13.05 4.73 3.14
C ILE A 243 11.88 5.10 2.22
N GLY A 244 10.71 4.58 2.55
CA GLY A 244 9.45 4.92 1.91
C GLY A 244 8.38 5.26 2.95
N PHE A 245 7.31 5.88 2.50
CA PHE A 245 6.16 6.25 3.32
C PHE A 245 4.87 5.91 2.58
N ASP A 246 3.81 5.68 3.34
CA ASP A 246 2.48 5.72 2.74
C ASP A 246 2.09 7.17 2.41
N SER A 247 1.21 7.37 1.44
CA SER A 247 0.75 8.71 1.05
C SER A 247 0.02 9.46 2.16
N CYS A 248 -0.39 8.78 3.22
CA CYS A 248 -0.97 9.39 4.42
C CYS A 248 0.06 10.17 5.26
N SER A 249 1.35 9.95 5.02
CA SER A 249 2.46 10.68 5.67
C SER A 249 2.89 11.94 4.90
N MET A 250 2.22 12.27 3.79
CA MET A 250 2.61 13.35 2.88
C MET A 250 2.83 14.69 3.60
N SER A 251 1.93 15.06 4.51
CA SER A 251 2.04 16.32 5.26
C SER A 251 3.35 16.42 6.08
N GLY A 252 3.79 15.32 6.68
CA GLY A 252 5.07 15.26 7.41
C GLY A 252 6.28 15.27 6.48
N ILE A 253 6.20 14.57 5.34
CA ILE A 253 7.28 14.53 4.34
C ILE A 253 7.58 15.92 3.82
N VAL A 254 6.57 16.63 3.31
CA VAL A 254 6.77 17.97 2.72
C VAL A 254 7.21 19.02 3.74
N GLN A 255 6.86 18.82 5.01
CA GLN A 255 7.20 19.77 6.06
C GLN A 255 8.62 19.60 6.59
N TRP A 256 9.14 18.39 6.73
CA TRP A 256 10.39 18.14 7.44
C TRP A 256 11.50 17.45 6.65
N MET A 257 11.21 16.84 5.50
CA MET A 257 12.25 16.23 4.65
C MET A 257 12.72 17.23 3.59
N LYS A 258 14.04 17.42 3.49
CA LYS A 258 14.66 18.42 2.61
C LYS A 258 15.30 17.83 1.35
N ASN A 259 15.62 16.53 1.39
CA ASN A 259 16.32 15.84 0.30
C ASN A 259 15.39 15.08 -0.63
N VAL A 260 14.08 15.12 -0.38
CA VAL A 260 13.07 14.48 -1.23
C VAL A 260 12.73 15.41 -2.39
N ARG A 261 12.81 14.90 -3.61
CA ARG A 261 12.41 15.65 -4.80
C ARG A 261 10.91 15.58 -5.00
N PRO A 262 10.23 16.69 -5.32
CA PRO A 262 8.79 16.72 -5.56
C PRO A 262 8.30 15.68 -6.58
N GLU A 263 9.11 15.36 -7.59
CA GLU A 263 8.79 14.38 -8.64
C GLU A 263 8.68 12.94 -8.13
N PHE A 264 9.11 12.67 -6.91
CA PHE A 264 8.98 11.36 -6.25
C PHE A 264 7.85 11.33 -5.21
N LEU A 265 7.11 12.42 -5.07
CA LEU A 265 6.02 12.52 -4.13
C LEU A 265 4.69 12.29 -4.83
N GLU A 266 4.02 11.23 -4.41
CA GLU A 266 2.68 10.89 -4.89
C GLU A 266 1.67 11.21 -3.77
N PRO A 267 0.78 12.20 -3.98
CA PRO A 267 -0.32 12.44 -3.03
C PRO A 267 -1.28 11.26 -3.01
N CYS A 268 -2.29 11.31 -2.15
CA CYS A 268 -3.24 10.21 -1.98
C CYS A 268 -3.76 9.67 -3.32
N GLU A 269 -3.47 8.40 -3.63
CA GLU A 269 -3.87 7.71 -4.86
C GLU A 269 -5.26 7.05 -4.76
N ALA A 270 -5.87 7.05 -3.57
CA ALA A 270 -7.18 6.47 -3.32
C ALA A 270 -8.23 7.03 -4.30
N ALA A 271 -8.98 6.15 -4.96
CA ALA A 271 -9.93 6.45 -6.03
C ALA A 271 -9.32 7.11 -7.30
N ARG A 272 -8.04 7.45 -7.31
CA ARG A 272 -7.33 8.03 -8.47
C ARG A 272 -6.62 6.96 -9.29
N PHE A 273 -5.77 6.20 -8.67
CA PHE A 273 -4.98 5.13 -9.28
C PHE A 273 -5.03 3.83 -8.48
N SER A 274 -5.56 3.86 -7.26
CA SER A 274 -5.72 2.69 -6.41
C SER A 274 -7.14 2.55 -5.87
N ALA A 275 -7.49 1.30 -5.52
CA ALA A 275 -8.73 0.96 -4.85
C ALA A 275 -8.50 -0.19 -3.87
N PHE A 276 -9.37 -0.30 -2.88
CA PHE A 276 -9.39 -1.41 -1.94
C PHE A 276 -10.62 -2.30 -2.16
N ILE A 277 -10.42 -3.62 -2.16
CA ILE A 277 -11.51 -4.60 -2.19
C ILE A 277 -11.44 -5.45 -0.92
N SER A 278 -12.54 -5.49 -0.19
CA SER A 278 -12.67 -6.28 1.04
C SER A 278 -13.06 -7.74 0.77
N GLU A 279 -12.88 -8.59 1.76
CA GLU A 279 -13.24 -10.01 1.71
C GLU A 279 -14.75 -10.28 1.63
N ASP A 280 -15.58 -9.25 1.80
CA ASP A 280 -17.03 -9.28 1.59
C ASP A 280 -17.47 -8.63 0.26
N LEU A 281 -16.55 -8.55 -0.70
CA LEU A 281 -16.79 -8.06 -2.08
C LEU A 281 -17.27 -6.60 -2.17
N LYS A 282 -16.87 -5.78 -1.23
CA LYS A 282 -17.08 -4.34 -1.28
C LYS A 282 -15.83 -3.63 -1.78
N MET A 283 -16.00 -2.74 -2.73
CA MET A 283 -14.91 -1.94 -3.29
C MET A 283 -14.97 -0.51 -2.75
N TYR A 284 -13.89 -0.11 -2.07
CA TYR A 284 -13.76 1.19 -1.41
C TYR A 284 -12.68 2.05 -2.09
N PRO A 285 -12.78 3.38 -2.03
CA PRO A 285 -11.68 4.27 -2.40
C PRO A 285 -10.39 3.97 -1.61
N CYS A 286 -10.51 3.70 -0.32
CA CYS A 286 -9.39 3.49 0.61
C CYS A 286 -9.73 2.36 1.61
N SER A 287 -8.73 1.57 2.02
CA SER A 287 -8.89 0.47 2.99
C SER A 287 -9.38 0.92 4.37
N PHE A 288 -9.15 2.18 4.73
CA PHE A 288 -9.59 2.75 6.00
C PHE A 288 -11.07 3.16 6.03
N MET A 289 -11.76 3.09 4.89
CA MET A 289 -13.21 3.34 4.77
C MET A 289 -14.06 2.09 4.98
N VAL A 290 -13.46 0.94 5.25
CA VAL A 290 -14.19 -0.28 5.55
C VAL A 290 -15.06 -0.08 6.80
N GLY A 291 -16.31 -0.54 6.71
CA GLY A 291 -17.32 -0.32 7.76
C GLY A 291 -18.15 0.96 7.57
N THR A 292 -17.84 1.76 6.55
CA THR A 292 -18.69 2.90 6.14
C THR A 292 -19.59 2.52 4.96
N ASP A 293 -20.56 3.38 4.64
CA ASP A 293 -21.45 3.19 3.48
C ASP A 293 -20.84 3.72 2.16
N PHE A 294 -19.57 4.12 2.16
CA PHE A 294 -18.87 4.65 0.98
C PHE A 294 -18.18 3.54 0.19
N TYR A 295 -18.94 2.65 -0.43
CA TYR A 295 -18.44 1.54 -1.25
C TYR A 295 -19.28 1.31 -2.51
N GLY A 296 -18.75 0.51 -3.44
CA GLY A 296 -19.48 -0.15 -4.49
C GLY A 296 -19.55 -1.66 -4.21
N ASP A 297 -20.66 -2.31 -4.56
CA ASP A 297 -20.93 -3.71 -4.28
C ASP A 297 -20.61 -4.58 -5.50
N LEU A 298 -19.54 -5.39 -5.41
CA LEU A 298 -19.13 -6.31 -6.47
C LEU A 298 -20.04 -7.54 -6.63
N HIS A 299 -21.03 -7.74 -5.75
CA HIS A 299 -22.09 -8.72 -6.00
C HIS A 299 -23.04 -8.28 -7.11
N THR A 300 -23.27 -6.98 -7.24
CA THR A 300 -24.28 -6.39 -8.13
C THR A 300 -23.69 -5.56 -9.26
N GLN A 301 -22.47 -5.08 -9.14
CA GLN A 301 -21.81 -4.18 -10.09
C GLN A 301 -20.47 -4.75 -10.55
N SER A 302 -20.03 -4.37 -11.74
CA SER A 302 -18.66 -4.67 -12.17
C SER A 302 -17.65 -3.73 -11.49
N LEU A 303 -16.40 -4.17 -11.37
CA LEU A 303 -15.27 -3.36 -10.89
C LEU A 303 -15.18 -2.03 -11.66
N LYS A 304 -15.34 -2.10 -12.99
CA LYS A 304 -15.25 -0.93 -13.86
C LYS A 304 -16.41 0.03 -13.64
N ASP A 305 -17.64 -0.48 -13.49
CA ASP A 305 -18.80 0.38 -13.22
C ASP A 305 -18.64 1.09 -11.86
N ILE A 306 -18.24 0.36 -10.83
CA ILE A 306 -17.95 0.96 -9.51
C ILE A 306 -16.89 2.06 -9.65
N TRP A 307 -15.78 1.77 -10.31
CA TRP A 307 -14.70 2.72 -10.51
C TRP A 307 -15.13 4.00 -11.21
N LEU A 308 -15.97 3.89 -12.25
CA LEU A 308 -16.40 5.02 -13.05
C LEU A 308 -17.59 5.79 -12.45
N THR A 309 -18.57 5.07 -11.89
CA THR A 309 -19.90 5.65 -11.63
C THR A 309 -20.33 5.68 -10.18
N SER A 310 -19.66 4.92 -9.30
CA SER A 310 -20.01 4.87 -7.88
C SER A 310 -19.85 6.24 -7.23
N LYS A 311 -20.89 6.66 -6.49
CA LYS A 311 -20.87 7.90 -5.70
C LYS A 311 -19.71 7.93 -4.69
N ALA A 312 -19.34 6.79 -4.14
CA ALA A 312 -18.21 6.70 -3.21
C ALA A 312 -16.91 7.18 -3.85
N PHE A 313 -16.61 6.69 -5.07
CA PHE A 313 -15.40 7.07 -5.81
C PHE A 313 -15.46 8.51 -6.35
N GLN A 314 -16.61 8.93 -6.89
CA GLN A 314 -16.80 10.29 -7.39
C GLN A 314 -16.65 11.33 -6.29
N ASN A 315 -17.30 11.10 -5.14
CA ASN A 315 -17.20 12.00 -3.97
C ASN A 315 -15.78 12.08 -3.43
N PHE A 316 -15.08 10.94 -3.38
CA PHE A 316 -13.68 10.93 -2.90
C PHE A 316 -12.76 11.71 -3.85
N ARG A 317 -12.89 11.52 -5.16
CA ARG A 317 -12.16 12.31 -6.19
C ARG A 317 -12.46 13.80 -6.07
N ASN A 318 -13.73 14.16 -5.88
CA ASN A 318 -14.12 15.55 -5.71
C ASN A 318 -13.49 16.16 -4.46
N ARG A 319 -13.46 15.44 -3.35
CA ARG A 319 -12.77 15.89 -2.13
C ARG A 319 -11.30 16.23 -2.40
N ILE A 320 -10.55 15.35 -3.07
CA ILE A 320 -9.14 15.60 -3.42
C ILE A 320 -8.99 16.85 -4.32
N LYS A 321 -9.96 17.10 -5.22
CA LYS A 321 -9.93 18.27 -6.10
C LYS A 321 -10.24 19.59 -5.40
N THR A 322 -11.09 19.56 -4.39
CA THR A 322 -11.63 20.76 -3.76
C THR A 322 -11.03 21.05 -2.38
N ASN A 323 -10.39 20.07 -1.76
CA ASN A 323 -9.76 20.24 -0.46
C ASN A 323 -8.37 20.84 -0.63
N HIS A 324 -8.29 22.15 -0.56
CA HIS A 324 -7.07 22.92 -0.62
C HIS A 324 -6.78 23.58 0.71
N CYS A 325 -5.50 23.63 1.08
CA CYS A 325 -5.03 24.34 2.25
C CYS A 325 -4.69 25.78 1.82
N GLU A 326 -5.61 26.73 2.07
CA GLU A 326 -5.43 28.12 1.68
C GLU A 326 -4.12 28.69 2.25
N GLY A 327 -3.30 29.28 1.38
CA GLY A 327 -2.00 29.85 1.74
C GLY A 327 -0.88 28.86 2.03
N CYS A 328 -1.11 27.55 1.92
CA CYS A 328 -0.09 26.55 2.13
C CYS A 328 0.84 26.41 0.91
N GLN A 329 2.14 26.60 1.11
CA GLN A 329 3.15 26.48 0.05
C GLN A 329 3.26 25.03 -0.53
N PHE A 330 2.80 24.03 0.20
CA PHE A 330 2.86 22.62 -0.19
C PHE A 330 1.57 22.09 -0.79
N ASP A 331 0.53 22.92 -0.94
CA ASP A 331 -0.80 22.49 -1.39
C ASP A 331 -0.75 21.77 -2.75
N ALA A 332 0.06 22.26 -3.68
CA ALA A 332 0.20 21.68 -5.02
C ALA A 332 0.70 20.21 -5.00
N VAL A 333 1.53 19.84 -4.02
CA VAL A 333 2.12 18.50 -3.87
C VAL A 333 1.31 17.65 -2.89
N CYS A 334 0.97 18.21 -1.72
CA CYS A 334 0.32 17.49 -0.62
C CYS A 334 -1.18 17.25 -0.86
N LYS A 335 -1.86 18.19 -1.55
CA LYS A 335 -3.32 18.17 -1.82
C LYS A 335 -4.16 17.96 -0.55
N GLY A 336 -3.77 18.64 0.55
CA GLY A 336 -4.49 18.60 1.82
C GLY A 336 -4.32 17.31 2.64
N GLY A 337 -3.34 16.46 2.30
CA GLY A 337 -3.05 15.25 3.07
C GLY A 337 -4.14 14.17 2.98
N CYS A 338 -4.51 13.57 4.13
CA CYS A 338 -5.55 12.53 4.17
C CYS A 338 -6.95 13.13 4.02
N GLN A 339 -7.68 12.67 3.01
CA GLN A 339 -9.03 13.16 2.68
C GLN A 339 -10.14 12.52 3.56
N PHE A 340 -9.79 11.51 4.33
CA PHE A 340 -10.75 10.77 5.16
C PHE A 340 -10.57 11.05 6.66
N LEU A 341 -9.31 11.11 7.12
CA LEU A 341 -8.94 11.28 8.53
C LEU A 341 -8.07 12.54 8.67
N ASN A 342 -8.67 13.70 8.86
CA ASN A 342 -7.91 14.95 9.00
C ASN A 342 -6.96 14.92 10.21
N GLU A 343 -7.32 14.21 11.28
CA GLU A 343 -6.55 14.13 12.52
C GLU A 343 -5.17 13.45 12.40
N ILE A 344 -4.92 12.73 11.29
CA ILE A 344 -3.61 12.11 11.03
C ILE A 344 -2.68 13.01 10.22
N ASN A 345 -3.15 14.15 9.74
CA ASN A 345 -2.29 15.12 9.07
C ASN A 345 -1.33 15.73 10.11
N MET A 346 -0.06 15.83 9.74
CA MET A 346 1.04 16.17 10.65
C MET A 346 1.44 17.64 10.57
N CYS A 347 0.81 18.43 9.68
CA CYS A 347 1.01 19.86 9.57
C CYS A 347 0.15 20.61 10.61
N GLU A 348 0.67 21.74 11.09
CA GLU A 348 -0.02 22.69 11.98
C GLU A 348 -0.98 23.60 11.21
#